data_db6ec3b7f0404b25be288a9d7a23c4ac
#
_entry.id   db6ec3b7f0404b25be288a9d7a23c4ac
#
_cell.length_a   1.000
_cell.length_b   1.000
_cell.length_c   1.000
_cell.angle_alpha   90.00
_cell.angle_beta   90.00
_cell.angle_gamma   90.00
#
_symmetry.space_group_name_H-M   'P 1'
#
loop_
_entity.id
_entity.type
_entity.pdbx_description
1 polymer ?
#
loop_
_entity_poly.entity_id
_entity_poly.type
_entity_poly.pdbx_seq_one_letter_code
_entity_poly.pdbx_strand_id
1 'polypeptide(L)'
;MKLEGKKALVTGASRGIGRAIALALAAEGADVVVNYAGSEAAAKEVAAEIEAMGRKAFVVQADISSNEAATAMVDEVVKEFGRIDILINNAGITRDGLLMRMKEEDWDAVLTTNLKGVFNCTKAAIKYMMKQKAGKIVSISSVVGLMGNAGQANYAAAKAGVIGFTKSVAKEVAARSINVNAVAPGFIKTDMTSVLSDKVVEGMLTSIPLHKLGETTDIAKAVVFLVSDDANYITGQTLHVDGGMVM
;
A
#
# COMPACT_ATOMS: atom_id res chain seq x y z
N MET A 1 19.91 -8.94 6.67
CA MET A 1 18.82 -8.04 6.26
C MET A 1 18.42 -8.38 4.83
N LYS A 2 17.13 -8.59 4.57
CA LYS A 2 16.64 -9.03 3.24
C LYS A 2 16.64 -7.92 2.18
N LEU A 3 16.67 -6.65 2.61
CA LEU A 3 16.50 -5.48 1.75
C LEU A 3 17.68 -4.50 1.84
N GLU A 4 18.85 -4.98 2.24
CA GLU A 4 20.03 -4.12 2.39
C GLU A 4 20.32 -3.34 1.12
N GLY A 5 20.44 -2.01 1.24
CA GLY A 5 20.73 -1.09 0.15
C GLY A 5 19.59 -0.81 -0.83
N LYS A 6 18.40 -1.44 -0.66
CA LYS A 6 17.22 -1.15 -1.48
C LYS A 6 16.63 0.22 -1.16
N LYS A 7 16.00 0.85 -2.14
CA LYS A 7 15.36 2.16 -2.04
C LYS A 7 13.85 1.98 -2.21
N ALA A 8 13.10 2.32 -1.18
CA ALA A 8 11.66 2.11 -1.12
C ALA A 8 10.89 3.43 -1.04
N LEU A 9 9.78 3.51 -1.75
CA LEU A 9 8.77 4.57 -1.61
C LEU A 9 7.49 3.92 -1.05
N VAL A 10 6.97 4.46 0.06
CA VAL A 10 5.71 4.03 0.66
C VAL A 10 4.72 5.18 0.64
N THR A 11 3.61 5.04 -0.09
CA THR A 11 2.58 6.07 -0.13
C THR A 11 1.65 5.99 1.08
N GLY A 12 1.26 7.16 1.62
CA GLY A 12 0.42 7.23 2.82
C GLY A 12 1.08 6.59 4.05
N ALA A 13 2.38 6.81 4.24
CA ALA A 13 3.20 6.13 5.24
C ALA A 13 3.24 6.81 6.62
N SER A 14 2.51 7.90 6.84
CA SER A 14 2.54 8.64 8.10
C SER A 14 1.87 7.93 9.28
N ARG A 15 1.01 6.93 9.04
CA ARG A 15 0.28 6.18 10.08
C ARG A 15 -0.17 4.78 9.61
N GLY A 16 -0.72 4.01 10.55
CA GLY A 16 -1.41 2.74 10.28
C GLY A 16 -0.55 1.71 9.54
N ILE A 17 -1.12 1.06 8.55
CA ILE A 17 -0.46 0.03 7.74
C ILE A 17 0.77 0.60 7.01
N GLY A 18 0.66 1.78 6.43
CA GLY A 18 1.78 2.41 5.70
C GLY A 18 2.99 2.67 6.58
N ARG A 19 2.78 3.19 7.81
CA ARG A 19 3.84 3.36 8.80
C ARG A 19 4.49 2.03 9.17
N ALA A 20 3.69 1.01 9.48
CA ALA A 20 4.21 -0.31 9.83
C ALA A 20 5.04 -0.93 8.70
N ILE A 21 4.61 -0.74 7.44
CA ILE A 21 5.38 -1.19 6.27
C ILE A 21 6.69 -0.42 6.15
N ALA A 22 6.67 0.92 6.26
CA ALA A 22 7.87 1.74 6.15
C ALA A 22 8.94 1.32 7.19
N LEU A 23 8.55 1.14 8.45
CA LEU A 23 9.43 0.70 9.52
C LEU A 23 9.96 -0.73 9.30
N ALA A 24 9.11 -1.65 8.84
CA ALA A 24 9.52 -3.03 8.57
C ALA A 24 10.52 -3.12 7.40
N LEU A 25 10.33 -2.32 6.33
CA LEU A 25 11.29 -2.23 5.23
C LEU A 25 12.65 -1.69 5.71
N ALA A 26 12.64 -0.68 6.57
CA ALA A 26 13.85 -0.10 7.16
C ALA A 26 14.58 -1.11 8.07
N ALA A 27 13.85 -1.84 8.92
CA ALA A 27 14.41 -2.88 9.77
C ALA A 27 15.09 -4.01 8.97
N GLU A 28 14.65 -4.24 7.73
CA GLU A 28 15.28 -5.18 6.79
C GLU A 28 16.37 -4.55 5.90
N GLY A 29 16.76 -3.30 6.14
CA GLY A 29 17.91 -2.67 5.52
C GLY A 29 17.60 -1.72 4.36
N ALA A 30 16.34 -1.44 4.07
CA ALA A 30 15.98 -0.47 3.03
C ALA A 30 16.11 0.97 3.51
N ASP A 31 16.51 1.88 2.60
CA ASP A 31 16.26 3.31 2.76
C ASP A 31 14.84 3.62 2.28
N VAL A 32 14.12 4.47 3.00
CA VAL A 32 12.67 4.61 2.79
C VAL A 32 12.25 6.06 2.62
N VAL A 33 11.46 6.32 1.58
CA VAL A 33 10.74 7.58 1.43
C VAL A 33 9.34 7.45 1.99
N VAL A 34 9.00 8.34 2.91
CA VAL A 34 7.72 8.41 3.60
C VAL A 34 6.84 9.45 2.92
N ASN A 35 5.91 9.02 2.05
CA ASN A 35 4.95 9.93 1.46
C ASN A 35 3.77 10.19 2.39
N TYR A 36 3.32 11.42 2.40
CA TYR A 36 2.11 11.88 3.09
C TYR A 36 1.35 12.93 2.26
N ALA A 37 0.06 13.10 2.54
CA ALA A 37 -0.76 14.15 1.94
C ALA A 37 -1.01 15.31 2.93
N GLY A 38 -1.40 15.01 4.17
CA GLY A 38 -1.86 16.03 5.13
C GLY A 38 -1.06 16.13 6.43
N SER A 39 -0.46 15.04 6.94
CA SER A 39 0.20 15.04 8.25
C SER A 39 1.73 14.99 8.14
N GLU A 40 2.34 16.16 8.01
CA GLU A 40 3.81 16.29 7.94
C GLU A 40 4.49 15.84 9.23
N ALA A 41 3.97 16.25 10.38
CA ALA A 41 4.56 15.91 11.69
C ALA A 41 4.65 14.38 11.88
N ALA A 42 3.55 13.65 11.65
CA ALA A 42 3.56 12.20 11.76
C ALA A 42 4.47 11.53 10.72
N ALA A 43 4.60 12.07 9.52
CA ALA A 43 5.54 11.56 8.53
C ALA A 43 7.00 11.75 8.95
N LYS A 44 7.33 12.90 9.54
CA LYS A 44 8.67 13.19 10.10
C LYS A 44 9.02 12.28 11.28
N GLU A 45 8.05 11.96 12.14
CA GLU A 45 8.26 10.98 13.22
C GLU A 45 8.66 9.61 12.65
N VAL A 46 7.96 9.13 11.62
CA VAL A 46 8.30 7.86 10.97
C VAL A 46 9.69 7.91 10.32
N ALA A 47 10.04 9.01 9.66
CA ALA A 47 11.37 9.18 9.08
C ALA A 47 12.46 9.16 10.16
N ALA A 48 12.26 9.85 11.28
CA ALA A 48 13.21 9.85 12.41
C ALA A 48 13.39 8.44 13.02
N GLU A 49 12.32 7.65 13.14
CA GLU A 49 12.42 6.25 13.59
C GLU A 49 13.24 5.40 12.61
N ILE A 50 13.09 5.60 11.31
CA ILE A 50 13.88 4.92 10.27
C ILE A 50 15.35 5.32 10.35
N GLU A 51 15.63 6.61 10.55
CA GLU A 51 17.00 7.11 10.72
C GLU A 51 17.66 6.55 11.99
N ALA A 52 16.90 6.40 13.07
CA ALA A 52 17.37 5.76 14.30
C ALA A 52 17.76 4.27 14.11
N MET A 53 17.24 3.59 13.08
CA MET A 53 17.65 2.25 12.66
C MET A 53 18.92 2.26 11.78
N GLY A 54 19.53 3.42 11.54
CA GLY A 54 20.70 3.59 10.68
C GLY A 54 20.40 3.53 9.19
N ARG A 55 19.16 3.77 8.77
CA ARG A 55 18.76 3.87 7.37
C ARG A 55 18.54 5.31 6.97
N LYS A 56 18.63 5.60 5.67
CA LYS A 56 18.27 6.93 5.18
C LYS A 56 16.77 7.03 5.02
N ALA A 57 16.19 8.14 5.45
CA ALA A 57 14.80 8.46 5.22
C ALA A 57 14.62 9.94 4.84
N PHE A 58 13.58 10.22 4.09
CA PHE A 58 13.06 11.59 3.92
C PHE A 58 11.55 11.55 3.69
N VAL A 59 10.90 12.68 3.88
CA VAL A 59 9.47 12.83 3.71
C VAL A 59 9.15 13.58 2.43
N VAL A 60 8.12 13.15 1.71
CA VAL A 60 7.63 13.86 0.51
C VAL A 60 6.13 14.08 0.63
N GLN A 61 5.71 15.34 0.54
CA GLN A 61 4.30 15.69 0.44
C GLN A 61 3.83 15.55 -1.00
N ALA A 62 2.89 14.65 -1.25
CA ALA A 62 2.25 14.53 -2.55
C ALA A 62 0.85 13.94 -2.41
N ASP A 63 -0.11 14.53 -3.11
CA ASP A 63 -1.41 13.91 -3.35
C ASP A 63 -1.30 12.99 -4.57
N ILE A 64 -1.34 11.69 -4.33
CA ILE A 64 -1.20 10.68 -5.39
C ILE A 64 -2.37 10.67 -6.39
N SER A 65 -3.48 11.32 -6.08
CA SER A 65 -4.61 11.48 -7.00
C SER A 65 -4.25 12.37 -8.22
N SER A 66 -3.27 13.26 -8.04
CA SER A 66 -2.65 14.08 -9.10
C SER A 66 -1.53 13.29 -9.78
N ASN A 67 -1.65 13.12 -11.11
CA ASN A 67 -0.60 12.47 -11.90
C ASN A 67 0.71 13.26 -11.88
N GLU A 68 0.61 14.60 -11.90
CA GLU A 68 1.77 15.49 -11.85
C GLU A 68 2.51 15.35 -10.50
N ALA A 69 1.77 15.44 -9.37
CA ALA A 69 2.35 15.30 -8.04
C ALA A 69 2.96 13.91 -7.81
N ALA A 70 2.30 12.84 -8.25
CA ALA A 70 2.83 11.48 -8.15
C ALA A 70 4.10 11.30 -9.00
N THR A 71 4.15 11.90 -10.18
CA THR A 71 5.35 11.86 -11.04
C THR A 71 6.51 12.62 -10.41
N ALA A 72 6.26 13.85 -9.95
CA ALA A 72 7.27 14.68 -9.28
C ALA A 72 7.82 13.99 -8.02
N MET A 73 6.96 13.35 -7.21
CA MET A 73 7.38 12.58 -6.04
C MET A 73 8.35 11.45 -6.42
N VAL A 74 8.03 10.66 -7.44
CA VAL A 74 8.90 9.55 -7.87
C VAL A 74 10.21 10.07 -8.47
N ASP A 75 10.16 11.16 -9.23
CA ASP A 75 11.35 11.82 -9.78
C ASP A 75 12.27 12.32 -8.66
N GLU A 76 11.70 12.86 -7.57
CA GLU A 76 12.45 13.28 -6.38
C GLU A 76 13.11 12.09 -5.68
N VAL A 77 12.39 10.96 -5.50
CA VAL A 77 12.98 9.73 -4.95
C VAL A 77 14.22 9.29 -5.75
N VAL A 78 14.10 9.30 -7.07
CA VAL A 78 15.22 8.88 -7.93
C VAL A 78 16.35 9.89 -7.93
N LYS A 79 16.05 11.17 -7.82
CA LYS A 79 17.06 12.24 -7.70
C LYS A 79 17.89 12.08 -6.42
N GLU A 80 17.23 11.82 -5.28
CA GLU A 80 17.90 11.74 -3.97
C GLU A 80 18.61 10.39 -3.74
N PHE A 81 17.99 9.28 -4.18
CA PHE A 81 18.54 7.93 -3.94
C PHE A 81 19.27 7.32 -5.16
N GLY A 82 19.18 7.95 -6.34
CA GLY A 82 19.77 7.46 -7.59
C GLY A 82 18.94 6.34 -8.25
N ARG A 83 17.96 5.75 -7.54
CA ARG A 83 17.13 4.62 -7.99
C ARG A 83 15.86 4.49 -7.17
N ILE A 84 14.94 3.67 -7.67
CA ILE A 84 13.77 3.18 -6.93
C ILE A 84 13.65 1.67 -7.11
N ASP A 85 13.76 0.89 -6.04
CA ASP A 85 13.69 -0.57 -6.07
C ASP A 85 12.32 -1.10 -5.68
N ILE A 86 11.66 -0.42 -4.75
CA ILE A 86 10.41 -0.86 -4.14
C ILE A 86 9.41 0.29 -4.16
N LEU A 87 8.21 0.03 -4.68
CA LEU A 87 7.04 0.91 -4.56
C LEU A 87 5.94 0.21 -3.78
N ILE A 88 5.47 0.84 -2.71
CA ILE A 88 4.30 0.39 -1.96
C ILE A 88 3.16 1.41 -2.15
N ASN A 89 2.15 1.01 -2.90
CA ASN A 89 0.92 1.76 -3.06
C ASN A 89 -0.01 1.44 -1.88
N ASN A 90 0.07 2.23 -0.81
CA ASN A 90 -0.74 2.04 0.39
C ASN A 90 -1.75 3.17 0.62
N ALA A 91 -1.48 4.39 0.17
CA ALA A 91 -2.38 5.51 0.38
C ALA A 91 -3.81 5.22 -0.12
N GLY A 92 -4.78 5.58 0.69
CA GLY A 92 -6.19 5.37 0.37
C GLY A 92 -7.12 6.04 1.38
N ILE A 93 -8.35 6.22 0.97
CA ILE A 93 -9.44 6.81 1.75
C ILE A 93 -10.69 5.94 1.69
N THR A 94 -11.59 6.15 2.64
CA THR A 94 -12.97 5.63 2.60
C THR A 94 -13.95 6.79 2.59
N ARG A 95 -15.09 6.60 1.94
CA ARG A 95 -16.27 7.46 1.96
C ARG A 95 -17.48 6.53 1.90
N ASP A 96 -17.80 5.96 3.06
CA ASP A 96 -18.79 4.89 3.17
C ASP A 96 -20.22 5.48 3.15
N GLY A 97 -21.12 4.80 2.48
CA GLY A 97 -22.53 5.17 2.39
C GLY A 97 -23.32 4.16 1.54
N LEU A 98 -24.58 3.95 1.86
CA LEU A 98 -25.44 3.10 1.03
C LEU A 98 -25.52 3.66 -0.39
N LEU A 99 -25.47 2.81 -1.41
CA LEU A 99 -25.39 3.20 -2.82
C LEU A 99 -26.47 4.24 -3.20
N MET A 100 -27.71 4.07 -2.75
CA MET A 100 -28.80 4.98 -3.03
C MET A 100 -28.64 6.40 -2.44
N ARG A 101 -27.69 6.59 -1.50
CA ARG A 101 -27.40 7.87 -0.85
C ARG A 101 -25.96 8.32 -1.08
N MET A 102 -25.16 7.52 -1.79
CA MET A 102 -23.76 7.83 -2.07
C MET A 102 -23.71 9.01 -3.04
N LYS A 103 -22.95 10.03 -2.69
CA LYS A 103 -22.73 11.18 -3.57
C LYS A 103 -21.69 10.85 -4.63
N GLU A 104 -21.82 11.46 -5.80
CA GLU A 104 -20.85 11.30 -6.90
C GLU A 104 -19.45 11.76 -6.47
N GLU A 105 -19.35 12.82 -5.67
CA GLU A 105 -18.08 13.32 -5.15
C GLU A 105 -17.38 12.29 -4.23
N ASP A 106 -18.14 11.53 -3.43
CA ASP A 106 -17.59 10.48 -2.56
C ASP A 106 -17.14 9.27 -3.38
N TRP A 107 -17.88 8.93 -4.43
CA TRP A 107 -17.47 7.91 -5.39
C TRP A 107 -16.17 8.30 -6.09
N ASP A 108 -16.13 9.48 -6.69
CA ASP A 108 -14.98 9.98 -7.45
C ASP A 108 -13.73 10.14 -6.57
N ALA A 109 -13.88 10.67 -5.37
CA ALA A 109 -12.77 10.82 -4.43
C ALA A 109 -12.11 9.47 -4.11
N VAL A 110 -12.91 8.42 -3.84
CA VAL A 110 -12.41 7.09 -3.53
C VAL A 110 -11.74 6.44 -4.74
N LEU A 111 -12.35 6.49 -5.92
CA LEU A 111 -11.74 5.92 -7.13
C LEU A 111 -10.47 6.67 -7.53
N THR A 112 -10.50 8.00 -7.44
CA THR A 112 -9.36 8.83 -7.81
C THR A 112 -8.16 8.59 -6.88
N THR A 113 -8.38 8.49 -5.58
CA THR A 113 -7.27 8.22 -4.64
C THR A 113 -6.84 6.76 -4.68
N ASN A 114 -7.80 5.81 -4.51
CA ASN A 114 -7.46 4.42 -4.24
C ASN A 114 -7.12 3.60 -5.49
N LEU A 115 -7.55 4.02 -6.68
CA LEU A 115 -7.27 3.32 -7.93
C LEU A 115 -6.41 4.16 -8.88
N LYS A 116 -6.85 5.37 -9.22
CA LYS A 116 -6.06 6.24 -10.11
C LYS A 116 -4.73 6.63 -9.47
N GLY A 117 -4.68 6.86 -8.15
CA GLY A 117 -3.43 7.12 -7.42
C GLY A 117 -2.44 5.97 -7.53
N VAL A 118 -2.91 4.71 -7.43
CA VAL A 118 -2.09 3.51 -7.66
C VAL A 118 -1.54 3.47 -9.08
N PHE A 119 -2.37 3.77 -10.07
CA PHE A 119 -1.94 3.90 -11.47
C PHE A 119 -0.88 5.00 -11.63
N ASN A 120 -1.08 6.17 -11.07
CA ASN A 120 -0.16 7.31 -11.18
C ASN A 120 1.24 6.96 -10.65
N CYS A 121 1.33 6.48 -9.41
CA CYS A 121 2.59 6.12 -8.78
C CYS A 121 3.28 4.95 -9.50
N THR A 122 2.51 3.93 -9.88
CA THR A 122 3.05 2.76 -10.59
C THR A 122 3.62 3.17 -11.96
N LYS A 123 2.88 3.95 -12.74
CA LYS A 123 3.33 4.46 -14.05
C LYS A 123 4.63 5.27 -13.94
N ALA A 124 4.72 6.13 -12.94
CA ALA A 124 5.93 6.93 -12.71
C ALA A 124 7.14 6.05 -12.33
N ALA A 125 6.95 5.08 -11.41
CA ALA A 125 8.02 4.19 -10.95
C ALA A 125 8.51 3.22 -12.03
N ILE A 126 7.59 2.64 -12.82
CA ILE A 126 7.91 1.69 -13.89
C ILE A 126 8.89 2.29 -14.89
N LYS A 127 8.80 3.57 -15.23
CA LYS A 127 9.74 4.28 -16.12
C LYS A 127 11.21 4.07 -15.71
N TYR A 128 11.47 4.08 -14.42
CA TYR A 128 12.81 3.88 -13.85
C TYR A 128 13.14 2.39 -13.68
N MET A 129 12.22 1.61 -13.12
CA MET A 129 12.41 0.17 -12.92
C MET A 129 12.67 -0.59 -14.24
N MET A 130 12.02 -0.19 -15.35
CA MET A 130 12.28 -0.75 -16.68
C MET A 130 13.72 -0.51 -17.16
N LYS A 131 14.28 0.67 -16.89
CA LYS A 131 15.68 0.99 -17.20
C LYS A 131 16.65 0.21 -16.30
N GLN A 132 16.30 0.06 -15.03
CA GLN A 132 17.06 -0.70 -14.04
C GLN A 132 17.02 -2.23 -14.31
N LYS A 133 16.01 -2.71 -15.05
CA LYS A 133 15.67 -4.13 -15.22
C LYS A 133 15.50 -4.86 -13.88
N ALA A 134 14.92 -4.17 -12.92
CA ALA A 134 14.63 -4.67 -11.58
C ALA A 134 13.61 -3.77 -10.90
N GLY A 135 12.71 -4.34 -10.11
CA GLY A 135 11.75 -3.60 -9.31
C GLY A 135 10.74 -4.50 -8.61
N LYS A 136 10.20 -4.03 -7.51
CA LYS A 136 9.13 -4.70 -6.74
C LYS A 136 8.03 -3.69 -6.47
N ILE A 137 6.82 -4.01 -6.87
CA ILE A 137 5.64 -3.17 -6.64
C ILE A 137 4.62 -3.99 -5.85
N VAL A 138 4.19 -3.46 -4.70
CA VAL A 138 3.10 -4.05 -3.93
C VAL A 138 2.03 -3.01 -3.69
N SER A 139 0.78 -3.36 -4.04
CA SER A 139 -0.39 -2.51 -3.82
C SER A 139 -1.26 -3.06 -2.70
N ILE A 140 -1.64 -2.21 -1.75
CA ILE A 140 -2.53 -2.60 -0.66
C ILE A 140 -3.98 -2.51 -1.15
N SER A 141 -4.56 -3.69 -1.41
CA SER A 141 -5.97 -3.86 -1.74
C SER A 141 -6.81 -4.00 -0.45
N SER A 142 -7.77 -4.89 -0.43
CA SER A 142 -8.61 -5.25 0.73
C SER A 142 -9.41 -6.52 0.41
N VAL A 143 -9.80 -7.26 1.44
CA VAL A 143 -10.84 -8.32 1.31
C VAL A 143 -12.16 -7.76 0.76
N VAL A 144 -12.47 -6.49 1.03
CA VAL A 144 -13.64 -5.80 0.49
C VAL A 144 -13.61 -5.74 -1.04
N GLY A 145 -12.44 -5.65 -1.66
CA GLY A 145 -12.29 -5.74 -3.11
C GLY A 145 -12.53 -7.13 -3.69
N LEU A 146 -12.57 -8.17 -2.85
CA LEU A 146 -12.82 -9.56 -3.24
C LEU A 146 -14.27 -9.97 -3.00
N MET A 147 -14.80 -9.64 -1.80
CA MET A 147 -16.15 -10.10 -1.37
C MET A 147 -17.21 -9.00 -1.51
N GLY A 148 -16.84 -7.73 -1.63
CA GLY A 148 -17.75 -6.62 -1.42
C GLY A 148 -18.05 -6.36 0.05
N ASN A 149 -18.66 -5.20 0.34
CA ASN A 149 -19.25 -4.88 1.64
C ASN A 149 -20.35 -3.85 1.47
N ALA A 150 -21.46 -4.03 2.17
CA ALA A 150 -22.58 -3.07 2.13
C ALA A 150 -22.10 -1.68 2.59
N GLY A 151 -22.48 -0.65 1.85
CA GLY A 151 -22.06 0.74 2.11
C GLY A 151 -20.67 1.10 1.59
N GLN A 152 -19.95 0.20 0.94
CA GLN A 152 -18.61 0.42 0.42
C GLN A 152 -18.48 0.14 -1.09
N ALA A 153 -19.52 0.41 -1.88
CA ALA A 153 -19.51 0.13 -3.31
C ALA A 153 -18.34 0.81 -4.05
N ASN A 154 -18.05 2.08 -3.74
CA ASN A 154 -16.91 2.83 -4.27
C ASN A 154 -15.57 2.21 -3.87
N TYR A 155 -15.40 1.89 -2.59
CA TYR A 155 -14.17 1.29 -2.05
C TYR A 155 -13.94 -0.11 -2.62
N ALA A 156 -15.00 -0.95 -2.65
CA ALA A 156 -14.95 -2.28 -3.24
C ALA A 156 -14.53 -2.23 -4.71
N ALA A 157 -15.15 -1.33 -5.51
CA ALA A 157 -14.81 -1.14 -6.91
C ALA A 157 -13.35 -0.72 -7.09
N ALA A 158 -12.87 0.25 -6.29
CA ALA A 158 -11.49 0.71 -6.35
C ALA A 158 -10.50 -0.43 -6.00
N LYS A 159 -10.74 -1.17 -4.89
CA LYS A 159 -9.85 -2.23 -4.43
C LYS A 159 -9.88 -3.48 -5.33
N ALA A 160 -11.02 -3.81 -5.93
CA ALA A 160 -11.11 -4.81 -6.99
C ALA A 160 -10.35 -4.36 -8.26
N GLY A 161 -10.47 -3.08 -8.63
CA GLY A 161 -9.71 -2.49 -9.73
C GLY A 161 -8.19 -2.60 -9.54
N VAL A 162 -7.69 -2.40 -8.31
CA VAL A 162 -6.26 -2.60 -7.97
C VAL A 162 -5.81 -4.03 -8.25
N ILE A 163 -6.65 -5.04 -7.96
CA ILE A 163 -6.33 -6.46 -8.23
C ILE A 163 -6.20 -6.72 -9.73
N GLY A 164 -7.16 -6.23 -10.53
CA GLY A 164 -7.13 -6.34 -11.99
C GLY A 164 -5.93 -5.61 -12.59
N PHE A 165 -5.67 -4.38 -12.13
CA PHE A 165 -4.51 -3.58 -12.51
C PHE A 165 -3.19 -4.29 -12.23
N THR A 166 -3.04 -4.84 -11.02
CA THR A 166 -1.85 -5.61 -10.60
C THR A 166 -1.55 -6.75 -11.59
N LYS A 167 -2.56 -7.54 -11.95
CA LYS A 167 -2.40 -8.67 -12.89
C LYS A 167 -1.96 -8.22 -14.29
N SER A 168 -2.53 -7.13 -14.79
CA SER A 168 -2.20 -6.59 -16.12
C SER A 168 -0.78 -6.05 -16.14
N VAL A 169 -0.42 -5.20 -15.18
CA VAL A 169 0.92 -4.61 -15.12
C VAL A 169 1.99 -5.68 -14.90
N ALA A 170 1.72 -6.70 -14.05
CA ALA A 170 2.65 -7.80 -13.86
C ALA A 170 3.04 -8.48 -15.18
N LYS A 171 2.07 -8.73 -16.07
CA LYS A 171 2.32 -9.33 -17.39
C LYS A 171 3.16 -8.43 -18.31
N GLU A 172 2.92 -7.11 -18.25
CA GLU A 172 3.63 -6.13 -19.10
C GLU A 172 5.12 -6.01 -18.74
N VAL A 173 5.45 -6.13 -17.44
CA VAL A 173 6.80 -5.80 -16.95
C VAL A 173 7.63 -7.02 -16.52
N ALA A 174 7.06 -8.22 -16.53
CA ALA A 174 7.73 -9.45 -16.08
C ALA A 174 9.05 -9.71 -16.82
N ALA A 175 9.10 -9.47 -18.16
CA ALA A 175 10.29 -9.61 -18.98
C ALA A 175 11.45 -8.66 -18.57
N ARG A 176 11.19 -7.72 -17.68
CA ARG A 176 12.18 -6.79 -17.11
C ARG A 176 12.52 -7.08 -15.66
N SER A 177 12.22 -8.30 -15.18
CA SER A 177 12.47 -8.70 -13.79
C SER A 177 11.81 -7.73 -12.77
N ILE A 178 10.61 -7.26 -13.09
CA ILE A 178 9.80 -6.43 -12.19
C ILE A 178 8.63 -7.29 -11.70
N ASN A 179 8.54 -7.49 -10.39
CA ASN A 179 7.41 -8.20 -9.79
C ASN A 179 6.36 -7.18 -9.33
N VAL A 180 5.10 -7.47 -9.63
CA VAL A 180 3.96 -6.63 -9.26
C VAL A 180 2.91 -7.49 -8.59
N ASN A 181 2.66 -7.26 -7.30
CA ASN A 181 1.73 -8.03 -6.49
C ASN A 181 0.79 -7.11 -5.69
N ALA A 182 -0.23 -7.69 -5.11
CA ALA A 182 -1.11 -7.02 -4.16
C ALA A 182 -1.17 -7.79 -2.83
N VAL A 183 -1.46 -7.07 -1.75
CA VAL A 183 -1.86 -7.63 -0.48
C VAL A 183 -3.31 -7.21 -0.22
N ALA A 184 -4.15 -8.14 0.19
CA ALA A 184 -5.54 -7.89 0.58
C ALA A 184 -5.69 -8.09 2.10
N PRO A 185 -5.59 -7.02 2.91
CA PRO A 185 -5.83 -7.09 4.34
C PRO A 185 -7.30 -7.43 4.65
N GLY A 186 -7.50 -8.20 5.72
CA GLY A 186 -8.79 -8.30 6.41
C GLY A 186 -9.02 -7.13 7.37
N PHE A 187 -9.67 -7.38 8.49
CA PHE A 187 -9.85 -6.40 9.56
C PHE A 187 -8.57 -6.26 10.39
N ILE A 188 -7.93 -5.09 10.28
CA ILE A 188 -6.64 -4.77 10.91
C ILE A 188 -6.86 -3.71 11.98
N LYS A 189 -6.25 -3.88 13.15
CA LYS A 189 -6.23 -2.86 14.21
C LYS A 189 -5.45 -1.65 13.72
N THR A 190 -6.13 -0.52 13.64
CA THR A 190 -5.59 0.79 13.26
C THR A 190 -6.37 1.86 14.02
N ASP A 191 -5.95 3.12 13.95
CA ASP A 191 -6.69 4.24 14.53
C ASP A 191 -8.15 4.29 14.03
N MET A 192 -8.41 3.83 12.81
CA MET A 192 -9.77 3.78 12.25
C MET A 192 -10.65 2.70 12.91
N THR A 193 -10.07 1.60 13.37
CA THR A 193 -10.81 0.53 14.03
C THR A 193 -10.88 0.69 15.54
N SER A 194 -9.98 1.47 16.14
CA SER A 194 -9.94 1.71 17.60
C SER A 194 -11.15 2.49 18.14
N VAL A 195 -11.88 3.18 17.26
CA VAL A 195 -13.09 3.95 17.61
C VAL A 195 -14.38 3.13 17.47
N LEU A 196 -14.30 1.87 17.06
CA LEU A 196 -15.47 1.00 16.90
C LEU A 196 -15.94 0.49 18.27
N SER A 197 -17.26 0.33 18.44
CA SER A 197 -17.82 -0.26 19.65
C SER A 197 -17.52 -1.76 19.73
N ASP A 198 -17.45 -2.29 20.97
CA ASP A 198 -17.21 -3.72 21.22
C ASP A 198 -18.17 -4.62 20.45
N LYS A 199 -19.43 -4.24 20.35
CA LYS A 199 -20.45 -4.99 19.59
C LYS A 199 -20.12 -5.09 18.10
N VAL A 200 -19.55 -4.03 17.51
CA VAL A 200 -19.12 -4.04 16.10
C VAL A 200 -17.89 -4.91 15.94
N VAL A 201 -16.95 -4.82 16.87
CA VAL A 201 -15.74 -5.67 16.87
C VAL A 201 -16.12 -7.14 17.02
N GLU A 202 -17.03 -7.51 17.94
CA GLU A 202 -17.54 -8.87 18.08
C GLU A 202 -18.17 -9.39 16.79
N GLY A 203 -18.98 -8.54 16.12
CA GLY A 203 -19.54 -8.88 14.81
C GLY A 203 -18.47 -9.14 13.73
N MET A 204 -17.39 -8.37 13.74
CA MET A 204 -16.26 -8.61 12.84
C MET A 204 -15.54 -9.93 13.16
N LEU A 205 -15.32 -10.23 14.44
CA LEU A 205 -14.64 -11.45 14.89
C LEU A 205 -15.36 -12.73 14.47
N THR A 206 -16.69 -12.70 14.39
CA THR A 206 -17.47 -13.88 13.93
C THR A 206 -17.23 -14.20 12.44
N SER A 207 -16.82 -13.22 11.64
CA SER A 207 -16.51 -13.42 10.22
C SER A 207 -15.05 -13.82 9.96
N ILE A 208 -14.20 -13.84 11.01
CA ILE A 208 -12.78 -14.16 10.91
C ILE A 208 -12.56 -15.58 11.50
N PRO A 209 -12.20 -16.59 10.70
CA PRO A 209 -11.92 -17.94 11.22
C PRO A 209 -10.89 -18.00 12.33
N LEU A 210 -9.85 -17.14 12.30
CA LEU A 210 -8.87 -17.04 13.39
C LEU A 210 -9.38 -16.29 14.64
N HIS A 211 -10.62 -15.80 14.64
CA HIS A 211 -11.29 -15.12 15.76
C HIS A 211 -10.48 -13.99 16.40
N LYS A 212 -9.67 -13.29 15.63
CA LYS A 212 -8.88 -12.12 16.07
C LYS A 212 -8.69 -11.13 14.93
N LEU A 213 -8.61 -9.85 15.25
CA LEU A 213 -8.18 -8.83 14.30
C LEU A 213 -6.68 -9.02 14.00
N GLY A 214 -6.29 -8.73 12.75
CA GLY A 214 -4.88 -8.64 12.39
C GLY A 214 -4.23 -7.38 12.95
N GLU A 215 -2.91 -7.40 13.06
CA GLU A 215 -2.09 -6.25 13.40
C GLU A 215 -1.49 -5.64 12.13
N THR A 216 -1.13 -4.35 12.16
CA THR A 216 -0.46 -3.70 11.02
C THR A 216 0.86 -4.38 10.67
N THR A 217 1.52 -4.97 11.65
CA THR A 217 2.76 -5.75 11.48
C THR A 217 2.56 -7.06 10.71
N ASP A 218 1.36 -7.65 10.72
CA ASP A 218 1.07 -8.85 9.91
C ASP A 218 1.09 -8.49 8.42
N ILE A 219 0.52 -7.33 8.07
CA ILE A 219 0.57 -6.81 6.70
C ILE A 219 2.00 -6.45 6.31
N ALA A 220 2.74 -5.77 7.20
CA ALA A 220 4.11 -5.36 6.94
C ALA A 220 5.04 -6.55 6.66
N LYS A 221 4.92 -7.65 7.41
CA LYS A 221 5.67 -8.89 7.18
C LYS A 221 5.37 -9.52 5.81
N ALA A 222 4.10 -9.56 5.42
CA ALA A 222 3.70 -10.06 4.11
C ALA A 222 4.27 -9.19 2.97
N VAL A 223 4.27 -7.87 3.14
CA VAL A 223 4.88 -6.93 2.18
C VAL A 223 6.38 -7.14 2.09
N VAL A 224 7.10 -7.24 3.22
CA VAL A 224 8.55 -7.52 3.24
C VAL A 224 8.87 -8.81 2.50
N PHE A 225 8.09 -9.88 2.71
CA PHE A 225 8.25 -11.12 1.95
C PHE A 225 8.10 -10.89 0.45
N LEU A 226 7.03 -10.23 0.01
CA LEU A 226 6.74 -10.02 -1.42
C LEU A 226 7.78 -9.14 -2.13
N VAL A 227 8.45 -8.24 -1.42
CA VAL A 227 9.48 -7.38 -2.01
C VAL A 227 10.90 -7.92 -1.85
N SER A 228 11.09 -8.99 -1.08
CA SER A 228 12.38 -9.66 -0.92
C SER A 228 12.71 -10.61 -2.08
N ASP A 229 13.92 -11.14 -2.10
CA ASP A 229 14.35 -12.14 -3.08
C ASP A 229 13.66 -13.49 -2.89
N ASP A 230 13.11 -13.76 -1.70
CA ASP A 230 12.34 -14.98 -1.41
C ASP A 230 11.07 -15.08 -2.31
N ALA A 231 10.58 -13.95 -2.82
CA ALA A 231 9.41 -13.86 -3.69
C ALA A 231 9.73 -13.56 -5.17
N ASN A 232 10.95 -13.85 -5.63
CA ASN A 232 11.35 -13.52 -7.01
C ASN A 232 10.52 -14.22 -8.09
N TYR A 233 9.92 -15.38 -7.78
CA TYR A 233 9.05 -16.11 -8.72
C TYR A 233 7.55 -15.86 -8.51
N ILE A 234 7.20 -14.83 -7.71
CA ILE A 234 5.81 -14.44 -7.42
C ILE A 234 5.51 -13.11 -8.10
N THR A 235 4.59 -13.11 -9.06
CA THR A 235 4.10 -11.89 -9.72
C THR A 235 2.64 -12.03 -10.15
N GLY A 236 1.89 -10.94 -10.17
CA GLY A 236 0.48 -10.91 -10.52
C GLY A 236 -0.44 -11.49 -9.45
N GLN A 237 0.06 -11.77 -8.23
CA GLN A 237 -0.70 -12.41 -7.17
C GLN A 237 -1.32 -11.39 -6.21
N THR A 238 -2.42 -11.80 -5.58
CA THR A 238 -3.02 -11.10 -4.44
C THR A 238 -2.91 -12.00 -3.22
N LEU A 239 -2.07 -11.62 -2.27
CA LEU A 239 -1.90 -12.35 -1.01
C LEU A 239 -2.93 -11.84 0.01
N HIS A 240 -3.81 -12.72 0.46
CA HIS A 240 -4.75 -12.42 1.53
C HIS A 240 -4.04 -12.48 2.88
N VAL A 241 -4.23 -11.48 3.73
CA VAL A 241 -3.74 -11.44 5.10
C VAL A 241 -4.92 -11.02 5.98
N ASP A 242 -5.81 -11.96 6.22
CA ASP A 242 -7.19 -11.68 6.62
C ASP A 242 -7.74 -12.63 7.71
N GLY A 243 -6.90 -13.52 8.24
CA GLY A 243 -7.32 -14.49 9.24
C GLY A 243 -8.29 -15.55 8.70
N GLY A 244 -8.33 -15.74 7.37
CA GLY A 244 -9.17 -16.74 6.70
C GLY A 244 -10.56 -16.23 6.28
N MET A 245 -10.78 -14.91 6.25
CA MET A 245 -12.07 -14.32 5.82
C MET A 245 -12.43 -14.67 4.37
N VAL A 246 -11.41 -14.80 3.52
CA VAL A 246 -11.56 -15.14 2.11
C VAL A 246 -10.79 -16.42 1.82
N MET A 247 -11.54 -17.52 1.68
CA MET A 247 -11.03 -18.84 1.35
C MET A 247 -11.80 -19.42 0.15
#